data_46db80de8ecffe7cf2024098e5ba9305
#
_entry.id   46db80de8ecffe7cf2024098e5ba9305
#
_cell.length_a   1.000
_cell.length_b   1.000
_cell.length_c   1.000
_cell.angle_alpha   90.00
_cell.angle_beta   90.00
_cell.angle_gamma   90.00
#
_symmetry.space_group_name_H-M   'P 1'
#
loop_
_entity.id
_entity.type
_entity.pdbx_description
1 polymer ?
#
loop_
_entity_poly.entity_id
_entity_poly.type
_entity_poly.pdbx_seq_one_letter_code
_entity_poly.pdbx_strand_id
1 'polypeptide(L)'
;MNFLSSLFKSGKAERLKQRVHAVERENERLRSIITLDQAHRARWHDLEATLDRTAIEASVTSALANAEFDDRPMPHLVLRNLLPAATYAALLEAIPPDDFFPDHDPVKQNVKLRQLEMAPAWTRRALEFLENTVIPGILTPALLARMRPYLDNATAARPHAATAGRLMLRRPGYKLEPHLDPSRVALTCLLYFARPGDDTAHGTQLFSIDRPITVDRTNTFYPRQHGYTCKRVKIIAFEPNTALVFLNRGGAHAAEIPKKAPKHTRRFAYQFYVAPEEAAVESLVSP
;
A
#
# COMPACT_ATOMS: atom_id res chain seq x y z
N MET A 1 -38.69 39.08 18.80
CA MET A 1 -37.40 38.75 19.47
C MET A 1 -37.12 37.25 19.64
N ASN A 2 -37.98 36.32 19.19
CA ASN A 2 -37.89 34.87 19.50
C ASN A 2 -37.27 33.98 18.41
N PHE A 3 -37.07 34.49 17.20
CA PHE A 3 -36.64 33.63 16.10
C PHE A 3 -35.12 33.34 16.13
N LEU A 4 -34.31 34.36 16.47
CA LEU A 4 -32.85 34.21 16.57
C LEU A 4 -32.43 33.33 17.78
N SER A 5 -33.19 33.41 18.91
CA SER A 5 -32.92 32.57 20.08
C SER A 5 -33.21 31.08 19.83
N SER A 6 -34.16 30.74 18.92
CA SER A 6 -34.46 29.36 18.53
C SER A 6 -33.38 28.79 17.58
N LEU A 7 -32.85 29.59 16.66
CA LEU A 7 -31.74 29.24 15.79
C LEU A 7 -30.44 28.95 16.57
N PHE A 8 -30.16 29.80 17.60
CA PHE A 8 -29.00 29.56 18.48
C PHE A 8 -29.17 28.29 19.34
N LYS A 9 -30.38 28.00 19.81
CA LYS A 9 -30.68 26.74 20.55
C LYS A 9 -30.55 25.52 19.67
N SER A 10 -31.04 25.56 18.42
CA SER A 10 -30.91 24.45 17.47
C SER A 10 -29.46 24.17 17.07
N GLY A 11 -28.68 25.21 16.82
CA GLY A 11 -27.25 25.08 16.50
C GLY A 11 -26.41 24.52 17.66
N LYS A 12 -26.75 24.86 18.92
CA LYS A 12 -26.10 24.30 20.11
C LYS A 12 -26.46 22.83 20.33
N ALA A 13 -27.73 22.47 20.13
CA ALA A 13 -28.19 21.09 20.23
C ALA A 13 -27.55 20.20 19.15
N GLU A 14 -27.44 20.69 17.92
CA GLU A 14 -26.80 19.97 16.81
C GLU A 14 -25.29 19.75 17.06
N ARG A 15 -24.57 20.79 17.52
CA ARG A 15 -23.17 20.65 17.92
C ARG A 15 -23.00 19.65 19.06
N LEU A 16 -23.92 19.62 20.02
CA LEU A 16 -23.86 18.64 21.12
C LEU A 16 -24.06 17.22 20.60
N LYS A 17 -25.03 16.97 19.71
CA LYS A 17 -25.24 15.68 19.06
C LYS A 17 -23.97 15.23 18.30
N GLN A 18 -23.39 16.13 17.50
CA GLN A 18 -22.15 15.81 16.77
C GLN A 18 -20.99 15.44 17.72
N ARG A 19 -20.87 16.13 18.86
CA ARG A 19 -19.86 15.80 19.89
C ARG A 19 -20.17 14.44 20.54
N VAL A 20 -21.41 14.15 20.88
CA VAL A 20 -21.82 12.86 21.44
C VAL A 20 -21.47 11.74 20.45
N HIS A 21 -21.88 11.84 19.19
CA HIS A 21 -21.53 10.84 18.17
C HIS A 21 -20.03 10.70 17.95
N ALA A 22 -19.25 11.79 18.06
CA ALA A 22 -17.79 11.69 17.98
C ALA A 22 -17.19 10.90 19.15
N VAL A 23 -17.69 11.15 20.37
CA VAL A 23 -17.27 10.43 21.58
C VAL A 23 -17.71 8.95 21.52
N GLU A 24 -18.91 8.67 21.06
CA GLU A 24 -19.39 7.29 20.89
C GLU A 24 -18.51 6.51 19.92
N ARG A 25 -18.20 7.08 18.73
CA ARG A 25 -17.27 6.45 17.76
C ARG A 25 -15.88 6.23 18.34
N GLU A 26 -15.34 7.20 19.08
CA GLU A 26 -14.03 7.02 19.72
C GLU A 26 -14.06 5.93 20.81
N ASN A 27 -15.13 5.84 21.58
CA ASN A 27 -15.30 4.76 22.54
C ASN A 27 -15.41 3.39 21.88
N GLU A 28 -16.12 3.26 20.77
CA GLU A 28 -16.20 2.02 20.00
C GLU A 28 -14.82 1.63 19.43
N ARG A 29 -14.09 2.61 18.90
CA ARG A 29 -12.72 2.41 18.42
C ARG A 29 -11.80 1.93 19.53
N LEU A 30 -11.81 2.56 20.70
CA LEU A 30 -10.97 2.15 21.84
C LEU A 30 -11.34 0.75 22.35
N ARG A 31 -12.62 0.41 22.38
CA ARG A 31 -13.06 -0.96 22.72
C ARG A 31 -12.54 -2.00 21.73
N SER A 32 -12.61 -1.67 20.42
CA SER A 32 -12.07 -2.54 19.37
C SER A 32 -10.56 -2.76 19.53
N ILE A 33 -9.79 -1.70 19.82
CA ILE A 33 -8.36 -1.79 20.10
C ILE A 33 -8.08 -2.71 21.29
N ILE A 34 -8.78 -2.49 22.41
CA ILE A 34 -8.60 -3.29 23.63
C ILE A 34 -8.89 -4.77 23.38
N THR A 35 -9.99 -5.06 22.67
CA THR A 35 -10.38 -6.43 22.33
C THR A 35 -9.33 -7.11 21.45
N LEU A 36 -8.83 -6.41 20.42
CA LEU A 36 -7.77 -6.93 19.54
C LEU A 36 -6.46 -7.13 20.32
N ASP A 37 -6.07 -6.18 21.16
CA ASP A 37 -4.86 -6.29 21.96
C ASP A 37 -4.93 -7.47 22.95
N GLN A 38 -6.07 -7.70 23.57
CA GLN A 38 -6.27 -8.86 24.45
C GLN A 38 -6.15 -10.18 23.67
N ALA A 39 -6.77 -10.28 22.50
CA ALA A 39 -6.69 -11.45 21.64
C ALA A 39 -5.25 -11.70 21.15
N HIS A 40 -4.53 -10.66 20.77
CA HIS A 40 -3.14 -10.77 20.34
C HIS A 40 -2.19 -11.10 21.50
N ARG A 41 -2.40 -10.55 22.71
CA ARG A 41 -1.58 -10.87 23.89
C ARG A 41 -1.62 -12.34 24.23
N ALA A 42 -2.79 -12.97 24.15
CA ALA A 42 -2.94 -14.41 24.41
C ALA A 42 -2.09 -15.29 23.47
N ARG A 43 -1.73 -14.78 22.29
CA ARG A 43 -0.99 -15.47 21.24
C ARG A 43 0.33 -14.76 20.89
N TRP A 44 0.77 -13.81 21.69
CA TRP A 44 1.89 -12.92 21.33
C TRP A 44 3.16 -13.69 20.95
N HIS A 45 3.50 -14.71 21.73
CA HIS A 45 4.67 -15.55 21.48
C HIS A 45 4.59 -16.23 20.10
N ASP A 46 3.44 -16.79 19.76
CA ASP A 46 3.22 -17.47 18.49
C ASP A 46 3.27 -16.49 17.32
N LEU A 47 2.69 -15.30 17.50
CA LEU A 47 2.74 -14.23 16.49
C LEU A 47 4.17 -13.73 16.27
N GLU A 48 4.94 -13.47 17.35
CA GLU A 48 6.35 -13.06 17.23
C GLU A 48 7.20 -14.13 16.53
N ALA A 49 6.96 -15.40 16.79
CA ALA A 49 7.67 -16.51 16.14
C ALA A 49 7.45 -16.52 14.60
N THR A 50 6.37 -15.91 14.10
CA THR A 50 6.13 -15.80 12.65
C THR A 50 7.00 -14.72 11.99
N LEU A 51 7.60 -13.80 12.74
CA LEU A 51 8.48 -12.74 12.26
C LEU A 51 9.94 -13.23 12.13
N ASP A 52 10.11 -14.46 11.68
CA ASP A 52 11.42 -15.09 11.48
C ASP A 52 12.09 -14.54 10.22
N ARG A 53 13.13 -13.74 10.42
CA ARG A 53 13.92 -13.14 9.34
C ARG A 53 14.51 -14.18 8.40
N THR A 54 15.05 -15.27 8.92
CA THR A 54 15.71 -16.31 8.11
C THR A 54 14.70 -17.04 7.22
N ALA A 55 13.54 -17.39 7.78
CA ALA A 55 12.45 -17.99 7.01
C ALA A 55 11.92 -17.04 5.91
N ILE A 56 11.84 -15.73 6.21
CA ILE A 56 11.42 -14.72 5.25
C ILE A 56 12.46 -14.56 4.13
N GLU A 57 13.75 -14.50 4.45
CA GLU A 57 14.85 -14.45 3.45
C GLU A 57 14.79 -15.66 2.50
N ALA A 58 14.62 -16.85 3.03
CA ALA A 58 14.47 -18.07 2.23
C ALA A 58 13.23 -18.02 1.32
N SER A 59 12.09 -17.55 1.86
CA SER A 59 10.85 -17.42 1.08
C SER A 59 10.99 -16.40 -0.05
N VAL A 60 11.54 -15.22 0.23
CA VAL A 60 11.80 -14.16 -0.76
C VAL A 60 12.74 -14.65 -1.85
N THR A 61 13.82 -15.37 -1.49
CA THR A 61 14.76 -15.97 -2.44
C THR A 61 14.06 -16.97 -3.37
N SER A 62 13.24 -17.84 -2.79
CA SER A 62 12.42 -18.80 -3.56
C SER A 62 11.42 -18.09 -4.47
N ALA A 63 10.71 -17.08 -3.98
CA ALA A 63 9.75 -16.31 -4.76
C ALA A 63 10.42 -15.59 -5.94
N LEU A 64 11.63 -15.05 -5.74
CA LEU A 64 12.41 -14.41 -6.81
C LEU A 64 12.90 -15.40 -7.86
N ALA A 65 13.30 -16.59 -7.44
CA ALA A 65 13.72 -17.65 -8.38
C ALA A 65 12.57 -18.14 -9.28
N ASN A 66 11.34 -18.09 -8.76
CA ASN A 66 10.13 -18.53 -9.47
C ASN A 66 9.29 -17.33 -9.99
N ALA A 67 9.84 -16.11 -9.97
CA ALA A 67 9.11 -14.93 -10.35
C ALA A 67 8.71 -14.94 -11.82
N GLU A 68 7.46 -14.56 -12.11
CA GLU A 68 7.05 -14.21 -13.47
C GLU A 68 7.68 -12.87 -13.84
N PHE A 69 8.58 -12.87 -14.82
CA PHE A 69 9.16 -11.68 -15.39
C PHE A 69 8.59 -11.39 -16.77
N ASP A 70 8.25 -10.13 -17.02
CA ASP A 70 7.84 -9.68 -18.35
C ASP A 70 8.41 -8.25 -18.55
N ASP A 71 8.96 -7.98 -19.72
CA ASP A 71 9.53 -6.68 -20.06
C ASP A 71 8.50 -5.69 -20.63
N ARG A 72 7.28 -6.17 -20.89
CA ARG A 72 6.18 -5.38 -21.46
C ARG A 72 4.96 -5.27 -20.56
N PRO A 73 4.35 -4.06 -20.47
CA PRO A 73 4.69 -2.78 -21.13
C PRO A 73 5.86 -2.03 -20.48
N MET A 74 6.33 -2.48 -19.34
CA MET A 74 7.55 -2.11 -18.63
C MET A 74 8.09 -3.35 -17.93
N PRO A 75 9.41 -3.42 -17.66
CA PRO A 75 9.98 -4.50 -16.87
C PRO A 75 9.30 -4.64 -15.52
N HIS A 76 8.70 -5.81 -15.27
CA HIS A 76 7.99 -6.08 -14.02
C HIS A 76 8.14 -7.52 -13.58
N LEU A 77 7.99 -7.75 -12.29
CA LEU A 77 8.01 -9.04 -11.61
C LEU A 77 6.69 -9.26 -10.87
N VAL A 78 6.14 -10.46 -10.98
CA VAL A 78 5.07 -10.94 -10.10
C VAL A 78 5.66 -12.04 -9.22
N LEU A 79 5.72 -11.78 -7.93
CA LEU A 79 6.28 -12.68 -6.92
C LEU A 79 5.11 -13.30 -6.15
N ARG A 80 4.87 -14.60 -6.31
CA ARG A 80 3.86 -15.34 -5.54
C ARG A 80 4.49 -16.05 -4.35
N ASN A 81 3.69 -16.28 -3.30
CA ASN A 81 4.16 -16.88 -2.06
C ASN A 81 5.39 -16.16 -1.50
N LEU A 82 5.33 -14.83 -1.51
CA LEU A 82 6.47 -13.96 -1.16
C LEU A 82 6.97 -14.21 0.25
N LEU A 83 6.06 -14.40 1.19
CA LEU A 83 6.36 -14.61 2.62
C LEU A 83 5.97 -16.02 3.05
N PRO A 84 6.56 -16.56 4.12
CA PRO A 84 6.04 -17.77 4.75
C PRO A 84 4.55 -17.63 5.08
N ALA A 85 3.78 -18.70 4.91
CA ALA A 85 2.32 -18.65 5.09
C ALA A 85 1.91 -18.12 6.49
N ALA A 86 2.63 -18.53 7.54
CA ALA A 86 2.39 -18.06 8.90
C ALA A 86 2.66 -16.55 9.06
N THR A 87 3.77 -16.05 8.48
CA THR A 87 4.10 -14.62 8.47
C THR A 87 3.04 -13.81 7.73
N TYR A 88 2.62 -14.30 6.55
CA TYR A 88 1.56 -13.64 5.78
C TYR A 88 0.23 -13.58 6.54
N ALA A 89 -0.17 -14.68 7.18
CA ALA A 89 -1.38 -14.72 8.01
C ALA A 89 -1.28 -13.72 9.19
N ALA A 90 -0.14 -13.66 9.86
CA ALA A 90 0.09 -12.73 10.96
C ALA A 90 0.08 -11.26 10.52
N LEU A 91 0.56 -10.96 9.30
CA LEU A 91 0.44 -9.62 8.70
C LEU A 91 -1.00 -9.28 8.31
N LEU A 92 -1.82 -10.24 7.87
CA LEU A 92 -3.25 -10.00 7.64
C LEU A 92 -3.99 -9.67 8.94
N GLU A 93 -3.62 -10.32 10.05
CA GLU A 93 -4.15 -9.98 11.39
C GLU A 93 -3.68 -8.60 11.88
N ALA A 94 -2.54 -8.13 11.41
CA ALA A 94 -1.99 -6.83 11.74
C ALA A 94 -2.64 -5.66 10.97
N ILE A 95 -3.50 -5.92 9.98
CA ILE A 95 -4.23 -4.86 9.29
C ILE A 95 -5.14 -4.15 10.29
N PRO A 96 -4.98 -2.82 10.50
CA PRO A 96 -5.79 -2.09 11.47
C PRO A 96 -7.26 -2.04 11.04
N PRO A 97 -8.19 -1.83 11.98
CA PRO A 97 -9.57 -1.54 11.67
C PRO A 97 -9.74 -0.35 10.71
N ASP A 98 -10.85 -0.33 9.97
CA ASP A 98 -11.13 0.67 8.92
C ASP A 98 -11.07 2.12 9.43
N ASP A 99 -11.41 2.38 10.68
CA ASP A 99 -11.43 3.69 11.33
C ASP A 99 -10.03 4.27 11.63
N PHE A 100 -8.96 3.49 11.44
CA PHE A 100 -7.59 4.02 11.44
C PHE A 100 -7.21 4.69 10.11
N PHE A 101 -8.02 4.52 9.08
CA PHE A 101 -7.75 5.15 7.79
C PHE A 101 -8.45 6.53 7.72
N PRO A 102 -7.77 7.58 7.21
CA PRO A 102 -8.34 8.92 7.14
C PRO A 102 -9.63 8.99 6.32
N ASP A 103 -10.64 9.70 6.81
CA ASP A 103 -11.99 9.79 6.22
C ASP A 103 -12.13 10.75 5.03
N HIS A 104 -11.07 11.50 4.67
CA HIS A 104 -11.14 12.54 3.63
C HIS A 104 -11.45 12.00 2.22
N ASP A 105 -11.19 10.72 1.96
CA ASP A 105 -11.58 10.03 0.73
C ASP A 105 -12.08 8.63 1.07
N PRO A 106 -13.39 8.36 0.99
CA PRO A 106 -13.99 7.10 1.45
C PRO A 106 -13.60 5.89 0.61
N VAL A 107 -13.07 6.08 -0.61
CA VAL A 107 -12.70 4.98 -1.51
C VAL A 107 -11.19 4.82 -1.71
N LYS A 108 -10.41 5.85 -1.35
CA LYS A 108 -8.95 5.89 -1.49
C LYS A 108 -8.31 6.35 -0.19
N GLN A 109 -7.96 5.42 0.66
CA GLN A 109 -7.38 5.71 1.97
C GLN A 109 -5.97 5.13 2.07
N ASN A 110 -5.09 5.87 2.74
CA ASN A 110 -3.71 5.46 3.01
C ASN A 110 -3.38 5.80 4.46
N VAL A 111 -2.59 4.94 5.09
CA VAL A 111 -2.02 5.20 6.40
C VAL A 111 -0.53 4.86 6.39
N LYS A 112 0.30 5.74 6.93
CA LYS A 112 1.73 5.51 7.16
C LYS A 112 1.93 4.94 8.57
N LEU A 113 3.01 4.19 8.78
CA LEU A 113 3.34 3.60 10.09
C LEU A 113 3.27 4.63 11.24
N ARG A 114 3.84 5.81 11.05
CA ARG A 114 3.81 6.89 12.06
C ARG A 114 2.41 7.39 12.45
N GLN A 115 1.38 7.11 11.65
CA GLN A 115 -0.02 7.47 11.92
C GLN A 115 -0.74 6.37 12.73
N LEU A 116 -0.05 5.29 13.07
CA LEU A 116 -0.58 4.12 13.76
C LEU A 116 -0.18 4.06 15.25
N GLU A 117 0.23 5.18 15.87
CA GLU A 117 0.65 5.22 17.28
C GLU A 117 -0.40 4.64 18.23
N MET A 118 -1.68 4.88 17.95
CA MET A 118 -2.82 4.39 18.73
C MET A 118 -3.40 3.07 18.21
N ALA A 119 -2.79 2.46 17.19
CA ALA A 119 -3.25 1.18 16.68
C ALA A 119 -2.94 0.03 17.66
N PRO A 120 -3.61 -1.14 17.52
CA PRO A 120 -3.30 -2.32 18.32
C PRO A 120 -1.79 -2.63 18.31
N ALA A 121 -1.28 -3.12 19.43
CA ALA A 121 0.15 -3.35 19.62
C ALA A 121 0.73 -4.31 18.56
N TRP A 122 -0.02 -5.35 18.19
CA TRP A 122 0.39 -6.26 17.12
C TRP A 122 0.45 -5.58 15.75
N THR A 123 -0.53 -4.72 15.42
CA THR A 123 -0.52 -3.91 14.18
C THR A 123 0.78 -3.13 14.05
N ARG A 124 1.15 -2.39 15.10
CA ARG A 124 2.40 -1.61 15.11
C ARG A 124 3.62 -2.51 14.97
N ARG A 125 3.71 -3.54 15.81
CA ARG A 125 4.85 -4.46 15.84
C ARG A 125 5.12 -5.13 14.49
N ALA A 126 4.08 -5.68 13.86
CA ALA A 126 4.21 -6.39 12.60
C ALA A 126 4.53 -5.45 11.43
N LEU A 127 3.89 -4.27 11.37
CA LEU A 127 4.18 -3.28 10.32
C LEU A 127 5.54 -2.59 10.51
N GLU A 128 5.99 -2.36 11.75
CA GLU A 128 7.37 -1.92 12.06
C GLU A 128 8.39 -2.94 11.58
N PHE A 129 8.16 -4.22 11.83
CA PHE A 129 9.04 -5.27 11.36
C PHE A 129 9.08 -5.34 9.82
N LEU A 130 7.92 -5.23 9.17
CA LEU A 130 7.84 -5.16 7.71
C LEU A 130 8.62 -3.96 7.15
N GLU A 131 8.39 -2.76 7.68
CA GLU A 131 8.93 -1.49 7.17
C GLU A 131 10.41 -1.32 7.50
N ASN A 132 10.84 -1.73 8.70
CA ASN A 132 12.20 -1.44 9.18
C ASN A 132 13.17 -2.63 9.06
N THR A 133 12.66 -3.85 8.80
CA THR A 133 13.49 -5.06 8.71
C THR A 133 13.35 -5.75 7.37
N VAL A 134 12.11 -6.12 6.98
CA VAL A 134 11.89 -6.94 5.79
C VAL A 134 12.13 -6.14 4.51
N ILE A 135 11.53 -4.96 4.42
CA ILE A 135 11.64 -4.13 3.21
C ILE A 135 13.09 -3.66 2.98
N PRO A 136 13.77 -2.98 3.92
CA PRO A 136 15.12 -2.48 3.64
C PRO A 136 16.19 -3.57 3.67
N GLY A 137 16.06 -4.57 4.54
CA GLY A 137 17.11 -5.57 4.76
C GLY A 137 17.02 -6.82 3.89
N ILE A 138 15.83 -7.13 3.34
CA ILE A 138 15.60 -8.35 2.57
C ILE A 138 15.08 -8.02 1.16
N LEU A 139 13.92 -7.36 1.06
CA LEU A 139 13.26 -7.15 -0.24
C LEU A 139 14.05 -6.20 -1.13
N THR A 140 14.42 -5.05 -0.63
CA THR A 140 15.08 -4.00 -1.45
C THR A 140 16.38 -4.48 -2.08
N PRO A 141 17.35 -5.09 -1.34
CA PRO A 141 18.57 -5.60 -1.94
C PRO A 141 18.31 -6.69 -2.99
N ALA A 142 17.39 -7.61 -2.70
CA ALA A 142 17.07 -8.72 -3.58
C ALA A 142 16.38 -8.25 -4.88
N LEU A 143 15.45 -7.29 -4.78
CA LEU A 143 14.76 -6.69 -5.92
C LEU A 143 15.71 -5.85 -6.78
N LEU A 144 16.59 -5.07 -6.16
CA LEU A 144 17.61 -4.30 -6.88
C LEU A 144 18.56 -5.23 -7.66
N ALA A 145 19.05 -6.29 -7.03
CA ALA A 145 19.91 -7.29 -7.70
C ALA A 145 19.18 -7.89 -8.93
N ARG A 146 17.92 -8.25 -8.79
CA ARG A 146 17.11 -8.86 -9.86
C ARG A 146 16.77 -7.89 -10.99
N MET A 147 16.50 -6.62 -10.66
CA MET A 147 16.05 -5.60 -11.61
C MET A 147 17.21 -4.75 -12.20
N ARG A 148 18.42 -4.89 -11.67
CA ARG A 148 19.61 -4.12 -12.10
C ARG A 148 19.86 -4.13 -13.61
N PRO A 149 19.73 -5.26 -14.34
CA PRO A 149 19.95 -5.29 -15.79
C PRO A 149 19.01 -4.38 -16.58
N TYR A 150 17.89 -3.97 -15.98
CA TYR A 150 16.85 -3.16 -16.63
C TYR A 150 16.89 -1.69 -16.19
N LEU A 151 17.73 -1.32 -15.20
CA LEU A 151 18.00 0.07 -14.84
C LEU A 151 18.90 0.70 -15.92
N ASP A 152 18.71 1.98 -16.20
CA ASP A 152 19.69 2.71 -16.98
C ASP A 152 21.00 2.91 -16.20
N ASN A 153 22.10 3.19 -16.92
CA ASN A 153 23.42 3.29 -16.32
C ASN A 153 23.49 4.35 -15.20
N ALA A 154 22.82 5.49 -15.38
CA ALA A 154 22.83 6.56 -14.39
C ALA A 154 22.08 6.17 -13.11
N THR A 155 20.95 5.49 -13.25
CA THR A 155 20.19 4.95 -12.12
C THR A 155 20.96 3.78 -11.47
N ALA A 156 21.51 2.84 -12.24
CA ALA A 156 22.23 1.69 -11.72
C ALA A 156 23.53 2.05 -10.95
N ALA A 157 24.11 3.21 -11.23
CA ALA A 157 25.35 3.69 -10.60
C ALA A 157 25.12 4.34 -9.21
N ARG A 158 23.88 4.66 -8.86
CA ARG A 158 23.55 5.32 -7.58
C ARG A 158 23.17 4.30 -6.51
N PRO A 159 23.45 4.57 -5.23
CA PRO A 159 22.88 3.81 -4.13
C PRO A 159 21.36 4.05 -4.07
N HIS A 160 20.61 3.02 -3.75
CA HIS A 160 19.16 3.05 -3.67
C HIS A 160 18.70 2.47 -2.34
N ALA A 161 17.64 3.05 -1.81
CA ALA A 161 16.98 2.57 -0.60
C ALA A 161 15.45 2.54 -0.77
N ALA A 162 14.79 1.83 0.13
CA ALA A 162 13.34 1.87 0.23
C ALA A 162 12.88 3.20 0.83
N THR A 163 11.81 3.76 0.28
CA THR A 163 11.11 4.90 0.92
C THR A 163 10.22 4.41 2.06
N ALA A 164 9.77 5.32 2.92
CA ALA A 164 8.67 5.04 3.85
C ALA A 164 7.47 4.46 3.11
N GLY A 165 6.96 3.37 3.63
CA GLY A 165 5.82 2.68 3.04
C GLY A 165 4.47 3.28 3.46
N ARG A 166 3.41 2.75 2.87
CA ARG A 166 2.04 3.06 3.26
C ARG A 166 1.13 1.85 3.09
N LEU A 167 0.30 1.60 4.06
CA LEU A 167 -0.80 0.68 3.94
C LEU A 167 -1.96 1.37 3.23
N MET A 168 -2.42 0.78 2.15
CA MET A 168 -3.49 1.29 1.32
C MET A 168 -4.77 0.50 1.54
N LEU A 169 -5.90 1.21 1.65
CA LEU A 169 -7.24 0.63 1.60
C LEU A 169 -8.00 1.21 0.42
N ARG A 170 -8.54 0.33 -0.42
CA ARG A 170 -9.34 0.69 -1.59
C ARG A 170 -10.71 0.02 -1.52
N ARG A 171 -11.75 0.75 -1.91
CA ARG A 171 -13.15 0.33 -1.84
C ARG A 171 -13.86 0.51 -3.19
N PRO A 172 -15.08 -0.05 -3.36
CA PRO A 172 -15.88 0.15 -4.57
C PRO A 172 -16.06 1.63 -4.93
N GLY A 173 -15.81 1.94 -6.20
CA GLY A 173 -15.78 3.31 -6.73
C GLY A 173 -14.37 3.91 -6.82
N TYR A 174 -13.35 3.22 -6.27
CA TYR A 174 -11.97 3.66 -6.45
C TYR A 174 -11.55 3.56 -7.90
N LYS A 175 -10.95 4.64 -8.40
CA LYS A 175 -10.35 4.70 -9.74
C LYS A 175 -9.09 5.53 -9.70
N LEU A 176 -8.01 4.96 -10.20
CA LEU A 176 -6.75 5.64 -10.42
C LEU A 176 -6.40 5.49 -11.91
N GLU A 177 -6.38 6.59 -12.62
CA GLU A 177 -6.07 6.62 -14.07
C GLU A 177 -4.63 6.13 -14.34
N PRO A 178 -4.36 5.69 -15.58
CA PRO A 178 -3.01 5.33 -15.98
C PRO A 178 -2.02 6.47 -15.70
N HIS A 179 -0.98 6.16 -14.93
CA HIS A 179 0.03 7.13 -14.51
C HIS A 179 1.40 6.48 -14.36
N LEU A 180 2.41 7.32 -14.31
CA LEU A 180 3.76 7.00 -13.87
C LEU A 180 4.02 7.72 -12.54
N ASP A 181 4.74 7.08 -11.68
CA ASP A 181 5.24 7.70 -10.45
C ASP A 181 6.30 8.78 -10.77
N PRO A 182 6.68 9.65 -9.83
CA PRO A 182 7.75 10.63 -10.02
C PRO A 182 9.05 10.02 -10.55
N SER A 183 9.82 10.77 -11.35
CA SER A 183 11.05 10.26 -12.01
C SER A 183 12.10 9.73 -11.03
N ARG A 184 12.11 10.25 -9.78
CA ARG A 184 13.00 9.75 -8.72
C ARG A 184 12.70 8.32 -8.26
N VAL A 185 11.53 7.77 -8.57
CA VAL A 185 11.19 6.38 -8.24
C VAL A 185 11.80 5.46 -9.28
N ALA A 186 12.69 4.58 -8.87
CA ALA A 186 13.27 3.54 -9.72
C ALA A 186 12.32 2.34 -9.82
N LEU A 187 11.88 1.82 -8.67
CA LEU A 187 10.93 0.70 -8.59
C LEU A 187 9.70 1.09 -7.78
N THR A 188 8.54 0.69 -8.26
CA THR A 188 7.29 0.67 -7.47
C THR A 188 7.02 -0.74 -7.02
N CYS A 189 6.80 -0.91 -5.73
CA CYS A 189 6.57 -2.19 -5.08
C CYS A 189 5.20 -2.20 -4.39
N LEU A 190 4.37 -3.19 -4.72
CA LEU A 190 3.03 -3.38 -4.17
C LEU A 190 2.92 -4.79 -3.59
N LEU A 191 2.81 -4.91 -2.27
CA LEU A 191 2.53 -6.17 -1.58
C LEU A 191 1.02 -6.27 -1.39
N TYR A 192 0.38 -7.27 -1.98
CA TYR A 192 -1.05 -7.47 -1.86
C TYR A 192 -1.39 -8.23 -0.58
N PHE A 193 -2.25 -7.64 0.22
CA PHE A 193 -2.82 -8.24 1.42
C PHE A 193 -4.24 -8.75 1.14
N ALA A 194 -4.35 -9.56 0.07
CA ALA A 194 -5.60 -10.23 -0.27
C ALA A 194 -5.90 -11.32 0.78
N ARG A 195 -7.14 -11.37 1.20
CA ARG A 195 -7.63 -12.42 2.11
C ARG A 195 -8.13 -13.63 1.31
N PRO A 196 -8.11 -14.83 1.89
CA PRO A 196 -8.79 -15.96 1.27
C PRO A 196 -10.25 -15.61 0.93
N GLY A 197 -10.65 -15.84 -0.33
CA GLY A 197 -11.99 -15.51 -0.82
C GLY A 197 -12.19 -14.09 -1.36
N ASP A 198 -11.18 -13.22 -1.29
CA ASP A 198 -11.24 -11.92 -1.98
C ASP A 198 -11.31 -12.12 -3.50
N ASP A 199 -12.10 -11.27 -4.18
CA ASP A 199 -12.16 -11.24 -5.64
C ASP A 199 -10.81 -10.78 -6.21
N THR A 200 -10.16 -11.61 -7.02
CA THR A 200 -8.84 -11.34 -7.59
C THR A 200 -8.90 -10.42 -8.82
N ALA A 201 -10.09 -10.16 -9.39
CA ALA A 201 -10.26 -9.48 -10.68
C ALA A 201 -9.79 -8.02 -10.72
N HIS A 202 -9.75 -7.34 -9.56
CA HIS A 202 -9.48 -5.90 -9.49
C HIS A 202 -8.05 -5.59 -9.02
N GLY A 203 -7.06 -6.22 -9.60
CA GLY A 203 -5.64 -5.96 -9.33
C GLY A 203 -5.09 -4.73 -10.05
N THR A 204 -3.78 -4.66 -10.13
CA THR A 204 -3.09 -3.55 -10.82
C THR A 204 -3.12 -3.76 -12.32
N GLN A 205 -3.48 -2.71 -13.05
CA GLN A 205 -3.54 -2.69 -14.51
C GLN A 205 -2.25 -2.08 -15.06
N LEU A 206 -1.64 -2.72 -16.07
CA LEU A 206 -0.45 -2.25 -16.76
C LEU A 206 -0.81 -1.80 -18.18
N PHE A 207 -0.24 -0.66 -18.58
CA PHE A 207 -0.56 0.00 -19.86
C PHE A 207 0.69 0.27 -20.68
N SER A 208 0.65 0.00 -21.97
CA SER A 208 1.59 0.57 -22.93
C SER A 208 1.22 2.03 -23.23
N ILE A 209 2.22 2.82 -23.52
CA ILE A 209 2.09 4.22 -23.94
C ILE A 209 2.55 4.31 -25.40
N ASP A 210 1.85 5.06 -26.22
CA ASP A 210 2.06 5.15 -27.67
C ASP A 210 3.43 5.71 -28.09
N ARG A 211 4.09 6.47 -27.23
CA ARG A 211 5.41 7.05 -27.47
C ARG A 211 6.18 7.29 -26.17
N PRO A 212 7.51 7.36 -26.20
CA PRO A 212 8.31 7.63 -25.01
C PRO A 212 7.94 8.94 -24.32
N ILE A 213 7.97 8.93 -22.97
CA ILE A 213 7.81 10.11 -22.13
C ILE A 213 9.22 10.66 -21.85
N THR A 214 9.50 11.86 -22.35
CA THR A 214 10.81 12.52 -22.26
C THR A 214 10.85 13.66 -21.25
N VAL A 215 9.71 14.01 -20.65
CA VAL A 215 9.62 15.08 -19.66
C VAL A 215 10.05 14.59 -18.27
N ASP A 216 10.73 15.44 -17.51
CA ASP A 216 10.98 15.18 -16.10
C ASP A 216 9.66 15.22 -15.31
N ARG A 217 9.50 14.28 -14.40
CA ARG A 217 8.28 14.04 -13.62
C ARG A 217 8.56 14.18 -12.14
N THR A 218 8.58 15.39 -11.67
CA THR A 218 8.73 15.66 -10.22
C THR A 218 7.56 15.11 -9.41
N ASN A 219 6.36 15.04 -10.04
CA ASN A 219 5.14 14.49 -9.45
C ASN A 219 4.61 13.30 -10.28
N THR A 220 3.56 12.66 -9.79
CA THR A 220 2.80 11.66 -10.54
C THR A 220 2.36 12.23 -11.87
N PHE A 221 2.67 11.53 -12.96
CA PHE A 221 2.39 11.97 -14.33
C PHE A 221 1.26 11.15 -14.93
N TYR A 222 0.25 11.82 -15.44
CA TYR A 222 -0.91 11.21 -16.09
C TYR A 222 -0.81 11.36 -17.62
N PRO A 223 -0.33 10.36 -18.37
CA PRO A 223 -0.07 10.50 -19.81
C PRO A 223 -1.28 10.97 -20.62
N ARG A 224 -2.48 10.48 -20.31
CA ARG A 224 -3.71 10.86 -20.99
C ARG A 224 -4.01 12.36 -20.92
N GLN A 225 -3.68 13.01 -19.81
CA GLN A 225 -3.85 14.46 -19.64
C GLN A 225 -2.88 15.29 -20.52
N HIS A 226 -1.84 14.63 -21.04
CA HIS A 226 -0.83 15.22 -21.90
C HIS A 226 -0.90 14.70 -23.35
N GLY A 227 -2.06 14.16 -23.76
CA GLY A 227 -2.31 13.72 -25.13
C GLY A 227 -1.63 12.41 -25.54
N TYR A 228 -1.18 11.60 -24.58
CA TYR A 228 -0.68 10.25 -24.85
C TYR A 228 -1.83 9.24 -24.85
N THR A 229 -1.71 8.22 -25.70
CA THR A 229 -2.62 7.08 -25.70
C THR A 229 -2.09 5.98 -24.78
N CYS A 230 -2.94 5.51 -23.86
CA CYS A 230 -2.62 4.40 -22.98
C CYS A 230 -3.51 3.20 -23.31
N LYS A 231 -2.91 2.08 -23.77
CA LYS A 231 -3.61 0.81 -24.02
C LYS A 231 -3.32 -0.18 -22.92
N ARG A 232 -4.37 -0.69 -22.25
CA ARG A 232 -4.20 -1.73 -21.23
C ARG A 232 -3.68 -3.02 -21.87
N VAL A 233 -2.57 -3.52 -21.33
CA VAL A 233 -1.89 -4.73 -21.82
C VAL A 233 -2.18 -5.90 -20.89
N LYS A 234 -2.14 -5.67 -19.56
CA LYS A 234 -2.21 -6.75 -18.57
C LYS A 234 -2.96 -6.28 -17.32
N ILE A 235 -3.58 -7.20 -16.63
CA ILE A 235 -4.07 -7.02 -15.26
C ILE A 235 -3.32 -8.02 -14.40
N ILE A 236 -2.63 -7.55 -13.38
CA ILE A 236 -2.02 -8.40 -12.36
C ILE A 236 -3.08 -8.70 -11.33
N ALA A 237 -3.44 -9.97 -11.19
CA ALA A 237 -4.48 -10.40 -10.27
C ALA A 237 -4.15 -10.01 -8.81
N PHE A 238 -5.18 -9.63 -8.05
CA PHE A 238 -5.04 -9.31 -6.62
C PHE A 238 -5.06 -10.60 -5.81
N GLU A 239 -3.96 -11.35 -5.87
CA GLU A 239 -3.83 -12.67 -5.22
C GLU A 239 -3.19 -12.56 -3.84
N PRO A 240 -3.53 -13.49 -2.90
CA PRO A 240 -2.87 -13.55 -1.59
C PRO A 240 -1.35 -13.70 -1.71
N ASN A 241 -0.63 -13.11 -0.76
CA ASN A 241 0.82 -13.26 -0.61
C ASN A 241 1.61 -13.01 -1.91
N THR A 242 1.15 -12.02 -2.67
CA THR A 242 1.73 -11.66 -3.97
C THR A 242 2.30 -10.26 -3.93
N ALA A 243 3.47 -10.08 -4.54
CA ALA A 243 4.01 -8.75 -4.79
C ALA A 243 4.12 -8.48 -6.29
N LEU A 244 3.73 -7.27 -6.69
CA LEU A 244 4.03 -6.69 -7.99
C LEU A 244 5.15 -5.67 -7.83
N VAL A 245 6.22 -5.84 -8.61
CA VAL A 245 7.35 -4.91 -8.65
C VAL A 245 7.58 -4.51 -10.10
N PHE A 246 7.68 -3.20 -10.38
CA PHE A 246 7.90 -2.72 -11.74
C PHE A 246 8.79 -1.49 -11.80
N LEU A 247 9.50 -1.35 -12.91
CA LEU A 247 10.24 -0.14 -13.23
C LEU A 247 9.29 1.01 -13.56
N ASN A 248 9.57 2.18 -13.02
CA ASN A 248 8.78 3.39 -13.26
C ASN A 248 9.13 4.06 -14.60
N ARG A 249 9.16 3.28 -15.69
CA ARG A 249 9.45 3.75 -17.05
C ARG A 249 8.87 2.84 -18.11
N GLY A 250 8.66 3.35 -19.33
CA GLY A 250 8.25 2.57 -20.50
C GLY A 250 6.75 2.26 -20.57
N GLY A 251 6.06 2.26 -19.46
CA GLY A 251 4.62 2.01 -19.36
C GLY A 251 3.98 2.78 -18.22
N ALA A 252 2.67 2.71 -18.13
CA ALA A 252 1.90 3.29 -17.04
C ALA A 252 1.16 2.19 -16.25
N HIS A 253 0.77 2.50 -15.02
CA HIS A 253 -0.04 1.61 -14.22
C HIS A 253 -1.30 2.33 -13.71
N ALA A 254 -2.33 1.53 -13.41
CA ALA A 254 -3.61 2.01 -12.91
C ALA A 254 -4.25 0.97 -11.99
N ALA A 255 -5.31 1.37 -11.29
CA ALA A 255 -6.13 0.43 -10.54
C ALA A 255 -7.57 0.95 -10.47
N GLU A 256 -8.53 0.02 -10.48
CA GLU A 256 -9.95 0.35 -10.39
C GLU A 256 -10.69 -0.74 -9.64
N ILE A 257 -11.63 -0.33 -8.77
CA ILE A 257 -12.66 -1.18 -8.20
C ILE A 257 -14.00 -0.60 -8.63
N PRO A 258 -14.74 -1.26 -9.51
CA PRO A 258 -16.02 -0.72 -10.03
C PRO A 258 -17.00 -0.38 -8.90
N LYS A 259 -17.79 0.68 -9.08
CA LYS A 259 -18.85 1.05 -8.12
C LYS A 259 -19.86 -0.08 -7.85
N LYS A 260 -20.06 -0.96 -8.84
CA LYS A 260 -20.96 -2.13 -8.74
C LYS A 260 -20.35 -3.32 -8.00
N ALA A 261 -19.07 -3.28 -7.65
CA ALA A 261 -18.46 -4.32 -6.81
C ALA A 261 -19.17 -4.41 -5.45
N PRO A 262 -19.18 -5.58 -4.79
CA PRO A 262 -19.82 -5.74 -3.50
C PRO A 262 -19.39 -4.66 -2.50
N LYS A 263 -20.32 -4.05 -1.76
CA LYS A 263 -20.05 -2.94 -0.82
C LYS A 263 -19.01 -3.28 0.26
N HIS A 264 -18.87 -4.57 0.59
CA HIS A 264 -17.89 -5.06 1.56
C HIS A 264 -16.50 -5.29 0.97
N THR A 265 -16.31 -5.12 -0.34
CA THR A 265 -14.99 -5.29 -0.97
C THR A 265 -13.97 -4.35 -0.33
N ARG A 266 -12.88 -4.91 0.13
CA ARG A 266 -11.74 -4.22 0.73
C ARG A 266 -10.47 -4.74 0.08
N ARG A 267 -9.62 -3.84 -0.43
CA ARG A 267 -8.32 -4.19 -0.97
C ARG A 267 -7.26 -3.51 -0.15
N PHE A 268 -6.51 -4.32 0.56
CA PHE A 268 -5.36 -3.87 1.31
C PHE A 268 -4.08 -4.19 0.56
N ALA A 269 -3.23 -3.21 0.40
CA ALA A 269 -1.90 -3.41 -0.14
C ALA A 269 -0.90 -2.53 0.59
N TYR A 270 0.33 -3.01 0.74
CA TYR A 270 1.43 -2.20 1.24
C TYR A 270 2.26 -1.73 0.07
N GLN A 271 2.40 -0.41 -0.08
CA GLN A 271 3.18 0.21 -1.15
C GLN A 271 4.44 0.86 -0.57
N PHE A 272 5.57 0.59 -1.20
CA PHE A 272 6.79 1.35 -1.02
C PHE A 272 7.46 1.57 -2.38
N TYR A 273 8.40 2.49 -2.41
CA TYR A 273 9.22 2.75 -3.58
C TYR A 273 10.67 2.38 -3.28
N VAL A 274 11.43 2.08 -4.34
CA VAL A 274 12.88 2.09 -4.29
C VAL A 274 13.32 3.31 -5.09
N ALA A 275 14.11 4.16 -4.45
CA ALA A 275 14.56 5.44 -5.01
C ALA A 275 16.03 5.67 -4.65
N PRO A 276 16.74 6.62 -5.29
CA PRO A 276 18.04 7.07 -4.82
C PRO A 276 18.01 7.38 -3.32
N GLU A 277 19.05 7.02 -2.60
CA GLU A 277 19.09 7.04 -1.13
C GLU A 277 18.73 8.41 -0.55
N GLU A 278 19.16 9.50 -1.16
CA GLU A 278 18.84 10.87 -0.74
C GLU A 278 17.30 11.10 -0.76
N ALA A 279 16.64 10.69 -1.86
CA ALA A 279 15.19 10.83 -2.00
C ALA A 279 14.41 9.87 -1.08
N ALA A 280 14.97 8.72 -0.76
CA ALA A 280 14.38 7.78 0.19
C ALA A 280 14.42 8.35 1.61
N VAL A 281 15.53 8.93 2.04
CA VAL A 281 15.66 9.58 3.35
C VAL A 281 14.70 10.76 3.50
N GLU A 282 14.56 11.61 2.48
CA GLU A 282 13.58 12.70 2.49
C GLU A 282 12.15 12.19 2.75
N SER A 283 11.79 11.02 2.23
CA SER A 283 10.46 10.44 2.41
C SER A 283 10.17 10.00 3.85
N LEU A 284 11.20 9.72 4.65
CA LEU A 284 11.08 9.33 6.05
C LEU A 284 10.79 10.53 6.95
N VAL A 285 11.28 11.71 6.59
CA VAL A 285 11.14 12.94 7.40
C VAL A 285 10.02 13.87 6.92
N SER A 286 9.51 13.66 5.70
CA SER A 286 8.42 14.48 5.16
C SER A 286 7.07 14.14 5.81
N PRO A 287 6.24 15.12 6.16
CA PRO A 287 4.98 14.96 6.85
C PRO A 287 3.92 14.17 6.07
#